data_c646257d44f9094e39add00588e5a582
#
_entry.id   c646257d44f9094e39add00588e5a582
#
_cell.length_a   1.000
_cell.length_b   1.000
_cell.length_c   1.000
_cell.angle_alpha   90.00
_cell.angle_beta   90.00
_cell.angle_gamma   90.00
#
_symmetry.space_group_name_H-M   'P 1'
#
loop_
_entity.id
_entity.type
_entity.pdbx_description
1 polymer ?
#
loop_
_entity_poly.entity_id
_entity_poly.type
_entity_poly.pdbx_seq_one_letter_code
_entity_poly.pdbx_strand_id
1 'polypeptide(L)'
;MHKAKVVTRSLFIVLAFLYASYGHAALLVSEREIEIESEKAWEQMKTSLPISRDLSKRTQVNCIAKKIIRQLDEPFVDQDWEIEVFENPGVNAFAMPGGKLGVYTGLFTVASNQDELATVIGHEIAHVTEKHSYERAKREMRTRVGTTIGMAVIAGNMSNRRIRSQADIYEMNNQ
;
A
#
# COMPACT_ATOMS: atom_id res chain seq x y z
N MET A 1 9.83 -44.33 -30.40
CA MET A 1 9.49 -43.90 -29.03
C MET A 1 10.29 -42.69 -28.51
N HIS A 2 11.42 -42.28 -29.10
CA HIS A 2 12.25 -41.17 -28.61
C HIS A 2 11.67 -39.77 -28.96
N LYS A 3 10.99 -39.60 -30.10
CA LYS A 3 10.45 -38.30 -30.54
C LYS A 3 9.25 -37.81 -29.71
N ALA A 4 8.46 -38.67 -29.11
CA ALA A 4 7.32 -38.31 -28.29
C ALA A 4 7.75 -37.70 -26.91
N LYS A 5 8.87 -38.19 -26.34
CA LYS A 5 9.40 -37.70 -25.07
C LYS A 5 10.01 -36.30 -25.16
N VAL A 6 10.53 -35.91 -26.33
CA VAL A 6 11.15 -34.56 -26.55
C VAL A 6 10.04 -33.52 -26.69
N VAL A 7 8.96 -33.83 -27.43
CA VAL A 7 7.84 -32.90 -27.63
C VAL A 7 7.13 -32.60 -26.29
N THR A 8 6.93 -33.60 -25.43
CA THR A 8 6.29 -33.40 -24.12
C THR A 8 7.15 -32.55 -23.18
N ARG A 9 8.47 -32.76 -23.20
CA ARG A 9 9.38 -31.93 -22.39
C ARG A 9 9.40 -30.46 -22.83
N SER A 10 9.43 -30.19 -24.14
CA SER A 10 9.37 -28.83 -24.67
C SER A 10 8.04 -28.12 -24.34
N LEU A 11 6.92 -28.85 -24.40
CA LEU A 11 5.61 -28.31 -24.09
C LEU A 11 5.52 -27.91 -22.59
N PHE A 12 6.06 -28.71 -21.67
CA PHE A 12 6.11 -28.39 -20.24
C PHE A 12 6.98 -27.17 -19.93
N ILE A 13 8.11 -27.00 -20.62
CA ILE A 13 8.98 -25.84 -20.44
C ILE A 13 8.27 -24.56 -20.93
N VAL A 14 7.60 -24.60 -22.07
CA VAL A 14 6.85 -23.46 -22.61
C VAL A 14 5.67 -23.08 -21.70
N LEU A 15 4.92 -24.08 -21.19
CA LEU A 15 3.86 -23.83 -20.21
C LEU A 15 4.41 -23.22 -18.91
N ALA A 16 5.54 -23.72 -18.39
CA ALA A 16 6.18 -23.18 -17.20
C ALA A 16 6.65 -21.74 -17.39
N PHE A 17 7.18 -21.38 -18.57
CA PHE A 17 7.54 -20.01 -18.90
C PHE A 17 6.33 -19.09 -19.04
N LEU A 18 5.21 -19.57 -19.61
CA LEU A 18 3.96 -18.82 -19.68
C LEU A 18 3.38 -18.58 -18.28
N TYR A 19 3.36 -19.58 -17.40
CA TYR A 19 2.93 -19.41 -16.01
C TYR A 19 3.84 -18.46 -15.21
N ALA A 20 5.15 -18.48 -15.43
CA ALA A 20 6.08 -17.55 -14.81
C ALA A 20 5.85 -16.09 -15.26
N SER A 21 5.46 -15.87 -16.50
CA SER A 21 5.16 -14.54 -17.05
C SER A 21 3.87 -13.93 -16.48
N TYR A 22 2.84 -14.76 -16.23
CA TYR A 22 1.60 -14.30 -15.58
C TYR A 22 1.76 -14.00 -14.09
N GLY A 23 2.69 -14.67 -13.39
CA GLY A 23 2.94 -14.47 -11.96
C GLY A 23 3.61 -13.14 -11.62
N HIS A 24 4.31 -12.49 -12.56
CA HIS A 24 5.02 -11.23 -12.27
C HIS A 24 4.11 -9.99 -12.32
N ALA A 25 3.00 -10.03 -13.05
CA ALA A 25 2.07 -8.90 -13.15
C ALA A 25 1.22 -8.71 -11.88
N ALA A 26 0.98 -9.78 -11.12
CA ALA A 26 0.14 -9.74 -9.91
C ALA A 26 0.88 -9.25 -8.65
N LEU A 27 2.18 -8.98 -8.74
CA LEU A 27 3.04 -8.59 -7.60
C LEU A 27 3.36 -7.09 -7.55
N LEU A 28 2.87 -6.30 -8.51
CA LEU A 28 3.13 -4.87 -8.59
C LEU A 28 1.87 -4.11 -8.15
N VAL A 29 1.88 -3.61 -6.94
CA VAL A 29 0.91 -2.59 -6.52
C VAL A 29 1.12 -1.37 -7.42
N SER A 30 0.10 -0.98 -8.17
CA SER A 30 0.13 0.22 -9.01
C SER A 30 -0.25 1.47 -8.21
N GLU A 31 0.24 2.63 -8.63
CA GLU A 31 -0.18 3.92 -8.04
C GLU A 31 -1.71 4.09 -8.12
N ARG A 32 -2.29 3.72 -9.25
CA ARG A 32 -3.73 3.78 -9.47
C ARG A 32 -4.54 2.90 -8.50
N GLU A 33 -4.06 1.71 -8.15
CA GLU A 33 -4.73 0.87 -7.15
C GLU A 33 -4.71 1.51 -5.77
N ILE A 34 -3.60 2.14 -5.40
CA ILE A 34 -3.49 2.86 -4.13
C ILE A 34 -4.42 4.08 -4.12
N GLU A 35 -4.53 4.83 -5.21
CA GLU A 35 -5.47 5.94 -5.33
C GLU A 35 -6.93 5.48 -5.19
N ILE A 36 -7.30 4.37 -5.84
CA ILE A 36 -8.65 3.80 -5.71
C ILE A 36 -8.95 3.38 -4.26
N GLU A 37 -8.01 2.75 -3.58
CA GLU A 37 -8.20 2.36 -2.18
C GLU A 37 -8.22 3.59 -1.26
N SER A 38 -7.42 4.62 -1.55
CA SER A 38 -7.47 5.91 -0.85
C SER A 38 -8.82 6.59 -1.00
N GLU A 39 -9.38 6.61 -2.20
CA GLU A 39 -10.72 7.16 -2.48
C GLU A 39 -11.80 6.45 -1.67
N LYS A 40 -11.80 5.11 -1.67
CA LYS A 40 -12.74 4.32 -0.88
C LYS A 40 -12.61 4.62 0.62
N ALA A 41 -11.39 4.69 1.13
CA ALA A 41 -11.12 5.00 2.52
C ALA A 41 -11.58 6.42 2.87
N TRP A 42 -11.37 7.38 1.97
CA TRP A 42 -11.82 8.76 2.14
C TRP A 42 -13.34 8.88 2.21
N GLU A 43 -14.07 8.24 1.30
CA GLU A 43 -15.52 8.20 1.32
C GLU A 43 -16.06 7.53 2.60
N GLN A 44 -15.41 6.45 3.04
CA GLN A 44 -15.76 5.80 4.29
C GLN A 44 -15.51 6.71 5.50
N MET A 45 -14.43 7.49 5.50
CA MET A 45 -14.17 8.46 6.56
C MET A 45 -15.22 9.58 6.60
N LYS A 46 -15.61 10.14 5.45
CA LYS A 46 -16.68 11.16 5.36
C LYS A 46 -18.04 10.67 5.86
N THR A 47 -18.29 9.38 5.78
CA THR A 47 -19.54 8.79 6.31
C THR A 47 -19.44 8.43 7.79
N SER A 48 -18.25 8.11 8.30
CA SER A 48 -18.04 7.65 9.68
C SER A 48 -17.64 8.75 10.66
N LEU A 49 -17.04 9.83 10.18
CA LEU A 49 -16.59 10.97 10.99
C LEU A 49 -17.41 12.23 10.63
N PRO A 50 -17.94 12.95 11.61
CA PRO A 50 -18.63 14.20 11.35
C PRO A 50 -17.66 15.24 10.76
N ILE A 51 -18.06 15.91 9.68
CA ILE A 51 -17.35 17.08 9.16
C ILE A 51 -17.59 18.25 10.10
N SER A 52 -16.54 18.99 10.44
CA SER A 52 -16.62 20.13 11.33
C SER A 52 -17.55 21.22 10.78
N ARG A 53 -18.39 21.74 11.66
CA ARG A 53 -19.27 22.89 11.37
C ARG A 53 -18.57 24.24 11.65
N ASP A 54 -17.38 24.23 12.23
CA ASP A 54 -16.56 25.40 12.48
C ASP A 54 -16.00 25.96 11.16
N LEU A 55 -16.72 26.95 10.61
CA LEU A 55 -16.33 27.60 9.36
C LEU A 55 -14.97 28.29 9.44
N SER A 56 -14.57 28.77 10.62
CA SER A 56 -13.25 29.41 10.81
C SER A 56 -12.12 28.40 10.60
N LYS A 57 -12.18 27.26 11.27
CA LYS A 57 -11.19 26.18 11.11
C LYS A 57 -11.14 25.65 9.69
N ARG A 58 -12.30 25.40 9.09
CA ARG A 58 -12.38 24.93 7.69
C ARG A 58 -11.78 25.93 6.71
N THR A 59 -12.10 27.23 6.87
CA THR A 59 -11.55 28.29 6.02
C THR A 59 -10.03 28.40 6.19
N GLN A 60 -9.55 28.34 7.43
CA GLN A 60 -8.12 28.42 7.74
C GLN A 60 -7.36 27.26 7.08
N VAL A 61 -7.80 26.01 7.28
CA VAL A 61 -7.17 24.82 6.66
C VAL A 61 -7.19 24.92 5.13
N ASN A 62 -8.34 25.25 4.54
CA ASN A 62 -8.47 25.38 3.09
C ASN A 62 -7.56 26.49 2.52
N CYS A 63 -7.46 27.64 3.19
CA CYS A 63 -6.61 28.74 2.76
C CYS A 63 -5.12 28.32 2.77
N ILE A 64 -4.67 27.68 3.86
CA ILE A 64 -3.29 27.23 4.01
C ILE A 64 -2.97 26.13 2.99
N ALA A 65 -3.80 25.08 2.91
CA ALA A 65 -3.59 23.98 2.01
C ALA A 65 -3.53 24.43 0.54
N LYS A 66 -4.47 25.26 0.10
CA LYS A 66 -4.46 25.81 -1.27
C LYS A 66 -3.23 26.66 -1.58
N LYS A 67 -2.68 27.40 -0.59
CA LYS A 67 -1.44 28.15 -0.80
C LYS A 67 -0.26 27.22 -1.00
N ILE A 68 -0.18 26.13 -0.25
CA ILE A 68 0.89 25.13 -0.35
C ILE A 68 0.76 24.38 -1.70
N ILE A 69 -0.44 23.88 -2.03
CA ILE A 69 -0.72 23.13 -3.26
C ILE A 69 -0.30 23.91 -4.50
N ARG A 70 -0.53 25.22 -4.55
CA ARG A 70 -0.13 26.08 -5.67
C ARG A 70 1.38 26.17 -5.88
N GLN A 71 2.19 25.72 -4.94
CA GLN A 71 3.65 25.72 -5.05
C GLN A 71 4.20 24.33 -5.40
N LEU A 72 3.32 23.34 -5.59
CA LEU A 72 3.72 22.00 -5.97
C LEU A 72 4.02 21.93 -7.47
N ASP A 73 4.87 20.99 -7.85
CA ASP A 73 5.12 20.65 -9.24
C ASP A 73 3.99 19.77 -9.81
N GLU A 74 3.90 19.70 -11.13
CA GLU A 74 3.04 18.71 -11.80
C GLU A 74 3.44 17.28 -11.45
N PRO A 75 2.49 16.36 -11.30
CA PRO A 75 1.06 16.51 -11.55
C PRO A 75 0.25 17.00 -10.35
N PHE A 76 0.88 17.28 -9.22
CA PHE A 76 0.21 17.51 -7.93
C PHE A 76 -0.48 18.86 -7.85
N VAL A 77 0.04 19.90 -8.52
CA VAL A 77 -0.57 21.23 -8.56
C VAL A 77 -1.92 21.22 -9.28
N ASP A 78 -2.07 20.35 -10.29
CA ASP A 78 -3.28 20.21 -11.10
C ASP A 78 -4.23 19.12 -10.60
N GLN A 79 -3.85 18.41 -9.53
CA GLN A 79 -4.66 17.38 -8.93
C GLN A 79 -5.88 17.99 -8.22
N ASP A 80 -7.02 17.30 -8.29
CA ASP A 80 -8.25 17.71 -7.59
C ASP A 80 -8.15 17.38 -6.09
N TRP A 81 -7.65 18.35 -5.33
CA TRP A 81 -7.49 18.21 -3.88
C TRP A 81 -8.81 18.41 -3.14
N GLU A 82 -9.24 17.38 -2.44
CA GLU A 82 -10.37 17.40 -1.52
C GLU A 82 -9.87 17.59 -0.07
N ILE A 83 -10.31 18.67 0.59
CA ILE A 83 -9.79 19.10 1.90
C ILE A 83 -10.93 19.14 2.89
N GLU A 84 -10.86 18.34 3.96
CA GLU A 84 -11.89 18.31 4.98
C GLU A 84 -11.32 18.45 6.39
N VAL A 85 -12.10 19.07 7.26
CA VAL A 85 -11.86 19.14 8.70
C VAL A 85 -12.89 18.28 9.41
N PHE A 86 -12.44 17.24 10.09
CA PHE A 86 -13.30 16.29 10.82
C PHE A 86 -13.39 16.63 12.29
N GLU A 87 -14.59 16.52 12.88
CA GLU A 87 -14.78 16.62 14.32
C GLU A 87 -14.21 15.38 15.01
N ASN A 88 -12.97 15.51 15.48
CA ASN A 88 -12.28 14.48 16.22
C ASN A 88 -11.30 15.13 17.22
N PRO A 89 -11.36 14.78 18.54
CA PRO A 89 -10.48 15.36 19.55
C PRO A 89 -9.03 14.87 19.44
N GLY A 90 -8.74 13.87 18.62
CA GLY A 90 -7.38 13.40 18.37
C GLY A 90 -6.54 14.47 17.67
N VAL A 91 -5.28 14.57 18.05
CA VAL A 91 -4.30 15.46 17.40
C VAL A 91 -3.77 14.75 16.16
N ASN A 92 -4.35 15.08 14.99
CA ASN A 92 -3.97 14.42 13.73
C ASN A 92 -4.26 15.29 12.50
N ALA A 93 -3.42 15.11 11.48
CA ALA A 93 -3.69 15.47 10.10
C ALA A 93 -3.13 14.34 9.22
N PHE A 94 -3.60 14.23 8.00
CA PHE A 94 -3.11 13.22 7.05
C PHE A 94 -3.41 13.64 5.63
N ALA A 95 -2.53 13.27 4.71
CA ALA A 95 -2.82 13.32 3.29
C ALA A 95 -2.73 11.92 2.69
N MET A 96 -3.59 11.66 1.69
CA MET A 96 -3.69 10.37 1.02
C MET A 96 -3.52 10.54 -0.49
N PRO A 97 -3.01 9.51 -1.19
CA PRO A 97 -2.95 9.50 -2.65
C PRO A 97 -4.30 9.87 -3.28
N GLY A 98 -4.27 10.53 -4.44
CA GLY A 98 -5.47 11.05 -5.07
C GLY A 98 -5.91 12.42 -4.54
N GLY A 99 -5.01 13.16 -3.84
CA GLY A 99 -5.28 14.54 -3.41
C GLY A 99 -6.29 14.67 -2.28
N LYS A 100 -6.25 13.80 -1.28
CA LYS A 100 -7.14 13.87 -0.11
C LYS A 100 -6.37 14.40 1.10
N LEU A 101 -6.88 15.46 1.74
CA LEU A 101 -6.29 16.06 2.95
C LEU A 101 -7.34 16.14 4.07
N GLY A 102 -7.09 15.44 5.15
CA GLY A 102 -7.93 15.45 6.35
C GLY A 102 -7.22 16.09 7.54
N VAL A 103 -7.92 16.93 8.28
CA VAL A 103 -7.45 17.56 9.51
C VAL A 103 -8.46 17.32 10.61
N TYR A 104 -8.00 16.84 11.78
CA TYR A 104 -8.86 16.68 12.94
C TYR A 104 -8.93 17.97 13.75
N THR A 105 -10.11 18.26 14.32
CA THR A 105 -10.30 19.46 15.16
C THR A 105 -9.37 19.48 16.37
N GLY A 106 -8.96 18.32 16.89
CA GLY A 106 -7.97 18.24 17.98
C GLY A 106 -6.59 18.78 17.62
N LEU A 107 -6.21 18.86 16.33
CA LEU A 107 -4.94 19.46 15.92
C LEU A 107 -4.82 20.92 16.36
N PHE A 108 -5.92 21.67 16.38
CA PHE A 108 -5.93 23.08 16.77
C PHE A 108 -5.63 23.31 18.26
N THR A 109 -5.56 22.26 19.06
CA THR A 109 -5.12 22.37 20.48
C THR A 109 -3.61 22.48 20.61
N VAL A 110 -2.86 22.06 19.60
CA VAL A 110 -1.38 22.07 19.58
C VAL A 110 -0.83 22.98 18.48
N ALA A 111 -1.46 23.05 17.32
CA ALA A 111 -1.14 24.01 16.26
C ALA A 111 -1.93 25.31 16.50
N SER A 112 -1.37 26.17 17.36
CA SER A 112 -2.05 27.34 17.91
C SER A 112 -2.02 28.56 17.00
N ASN A 113 -1.22 28.54 15.92
CA ASN A 113 -1.11 29.61 14.93
C ASN A 113 -1.06 29.06 13.51
N GLN A 114 -1.13 29.97 12.53
CA GLN A 114 -1.16 29.58 11.11
C GLN A 114 0.13 28.92 10.62
N ASP A 115 1.28 29.29 11.15
CA ASP A 115 2.57 28.77 10.72
C ASP A 115 2.77 27.33 11.22
N GLU A 116 2.36 27.05 12.45
CA GLU A 116 2.34 25.67 12.99
C GLU A 116 1.40 24.77 12.20
N LEU A 117 0.19 25.27 11.90
CA LEU A 117 -0.78 24.52 11.09
C LEU A 117 -0.27 24.31 9.66
N ALA A 118 0.37 25.32 9.06
CA ALA A 118 0.96 25.23 7.72
C ALA A 118 2.11 24.21 7.69
N THR A 119 2.92 24.15 8.75
CA THR A 119 4.00 23.16 8.87
C THR A 119 3.46 21.74 8.87
N VAL A 120 2.40 21.46 9.64
CA VAL A 120 1.78 20.13 9.68
C VAL A 120 1.15 19.79 8.33
N ILE A 121 0.34 20.69 7.75
CA ILE A 121 -0.32 20.47 6.47
C ILE A 121 0.72 20.26 5.35
N GLY A 122 1.79 21.05 5.33
CA GLY A 122 2.86 20.90 4.34
C GLY A 122 3.58 19.56 4.47
N HIS A 123 3.81 19.11 5.70
CA HIS A 123 4.40 17.79 5.96
C HIS A 123 3.53 16.65 5.40
N GLU A 124 2.21 16.71 5.65
CA GLU A 124 1.29 15.69 5.14
C GLU A 124 1.19 15.70 3.61
N ILE A 125 1.13 16.87 2.99
CA ILE A 125 1.14 16.99 1.52
C ILE A 125 2.45 16.43 0.95
N ALA A 126 3.59 16.68 1.59
CA ALA A 126 4.88 16.14 1.16
C ALA A 126 4.89 14.60 1.15
N HIS A 127 4.21 13.93 2.06
CA HIS A 127 4.08 12.47 2.04
C HIS A 127 3.40 11.94 0.76
N VAL A 128 2.49 12.72 0.17
CA VAL A 128 1.83 12.37 -1.09
C VAL A 128 2.76 12.65 -2.28
N THR A 129 3.39 13.83 -2.34
CA THR A 129 4.26 14.21 -3.45
C THR A 129 5.51 13.33 -3.53
N GLU A 130 6.05 12.91 -2.40
CA GLU A 130 7.16 11.95 -2.29
C GLU A 130 6.73 10.49 -2.44
N LYS A 131 5.44 10.24 -2.71
CA LYS A 131 4.88 8.89 -2.90
C LYS A 131 5.16 7.90 -1.77
N HIS A 132 5.28 8.38 -0.53
CA HIS A 132 5.61 7.56 0.63
C HIS A 132 4.62 6.42 0.86
N SER A 133 3.32 6.66 0.62
CA SER A 133 2.28 5.63 0.72
C SER A 133 2.49 4.50 -0.30
N TYR A 134 2.88 4.83 -1.53
CA TYR A 134 3.20 3.86 -2.58
C TYR A 134 4.43 3.02 -2.21
N GLU A 135 5.50 3.66 -1.78
CA GLU A 135 6.72 2.96 -1.39
C GLU A 135 6.52 2.08 -0.15
N ARG A 136 5.65 2.48 0.79
CA ARG A 136 5.24 1.65 1.93
C ARG A 136 4.47 0.43 1.47
N ALA A 137 3.42 0.59 0.66
CA ALA A 137 2.61 -0.50 0.14
C ALA A 137 3.45 -1.51 -0.66
N LYS A 138 4.34 -1.03 -1.50
CA LYS A 138 5.29 -1.84 -2.28
C LYS A 138 6.26 -2.64 -1.39
N ARG A 139 6.73 -2.03 -0.30
CA ARG A 139 7.59 -2.70 0.69
C ARG A 139 6.84 -3.80 1.45
N GLU A 140 5.63 -3.51 1.90
CA GLU A 140 4.77 -4.48 2.58
C GLU A 140 4.43 -5.68 1.69
N MET A 141 4.11 -5.43 0.42
CA MET A 141 3.86 -6.49 -0.55
C MET A 141 5.09 -7.39 -0.74
N ARG A 142 6.28 -6.81 -0.92
CA ARG A 142 7.54 -7.57 -1.02
C ARG A 142 7.80 -8.42 0.21
N THR A 143 7.53 -7.88 1.41
CA THR A 143 7.69 -8.62 2.66
C THR A 143 6.71 -9.79 2.75
N ARG A 144 5.44 -9.57 2.41
CA ARG A 144 4.42 -10.65 2.40
C ARG A 144 4.78 -11.77 1.44
N VAL A 145 5.20 -11.44 0.23
CA VAL A 145 5.63 -12.43 -0.77
C VAL A 145 6.87 -13.17 -0.30
N GLY A 146 7.87 -12.45 0.21
CA GLY A 146 9.09 -13.06 0.74
C GLY A 146 8.82 -14.04 1.88
N THR A 147 7.93 -13.69 2.81
CA THR A 147 7.54 -14.58 3.91
C THR A 147 6.75 -15.80 3.42
N THR A 148 5.84 -15.62 2.48
CA THR A 148 5.04 -16.73 1.90
C THR A 148 5.94 -17.73 1.16
N ILE A 149 6.86 -17.24 0.33
CA ILE A 149 7.82 -18.10 -0.39
C ILE A 149 8.76 -18.78 0.62
N GLY A 150 9.27 -18.05 1.60
CA GLY A 150 10.13 -18.60 2.65
C GLY A 150 9.44 -19.74 3.43
N MET A 151 8.20 -19.56 3.83
CA MET A 151 7.41 -20.60 4.50
C MET A 151 7.16 -21.80 3.59
N ALA A 152 6.86 -21.60 2.30
CA ALA A 152 6.66 -22.71 1.36
C ALA A 152 7.93 -23.53 1.16
N VAL A 153 9.10 -22.88 1.07
CA VAL A 153 10.40 -23.55 0.95
C VAL A 153 10.71 -24.36 2.23
N ILE A 154 10.47 -23.78 3.40
CA ILE A 154 10.69 -24.46 4.69
C ILE A 154 9.76 -25.67 4.81
N ALA A 155 8.47 -25.54 4.49
CA ALA A 155 7.51 -26.61 4.53
C ALA A 155 7.85 -27.73 3.54
N GLY A 156 8.28 -27.40 2.31
CA GLY A 156 8.75 -28.35 1.32
C GLY A 156 9.98 -29.13 1.77
N ASN A 157 10.96 -28.47 2.41
CA ASN A 157 12.14 -29.13 2.97
C ASN A 157 11.82 -30.05 4.16
N MET A 158 10.87 -29.63 5.01
CA MET A 158 10.42 -30.48 6.13
C MET A 158 9.68 -31.74 5.64
N SER A 159 8.85 -31.59 4.61
CA SER A 159 8.17 -32.73 3.97
C SER A 159 9.17 -33.71 3.34
N ASN A 160 10.15 -33.23 2.60
CA ASN A 160 11.20 -34.08 2.01
C ASN A 160 12.05 -34.80 3.08
N ARG A 161 12.33 -34.16 4.22
CA ARG A 161 13.05 -34.84 5.33
C ARG A 161 12.21 -35.97 5.94
N ARG A 162 10.89 -35.76 6.12
CA ARG A 162 9.99 -36.81 6.62
C ARG A 162 9.92 -38.02 5.68
N ILE A 163 9.82 -37.78 4.38
CA ILE A 163 9.77 -38.84 3.39
C ILE A 163 11.06 -39.66 3.40
N ARG A 164 12.22 -39.02 3.48
CA ARG A 164 13.53 -39.71 3.57
C ARG A 164 13.63 -40.54 4.86
N SER A 165 13.30 -39.97 6.00
CA SER A 165 13.36 -40.69 7.26
C SER A 165 12.43 -41.91 7.32
N GLN A 166 11.27 -41.86 6.69
CA GLN A 166 10.36 -43.01 6.56
C GLN A 166 10.89 -44.09 5.60
N ALA A 167 11.53 -43.70 4.52
CA ALA A 167 12.17 -44.63 3.59
C ALA A 167 13.35 -45.38 4.28
N ASP A 168 14.17 -44.64 5.02
CA ASP A 168 15.30 -45.20 5.75
C ASP A 168 14.83 -46.21 6.85
N ILE A 169 13.73 -45.91 7.56
CA ILE A 169 13.13 -46.82 8.56
C ILE A 169 12.56 -48.07 7.89
N TYR A 170 11.96 -47.93 6.69
CA TYR A 170 11.40 -49.07 5.97
C TYR A 170 12.50 -50.02 5.48
N GLU A 171 13.64 -49.50 5.01
CA GLU A 171 14.78 -50.31 4.60
C GLU A 171 15.45 -51.02 5.79
N MET A 172 15.55 -50.36 6.93
CA MET A 172 16.11 -50.98 8.18
C MET A 172 15.25 -52.12 8.72
N ASN A 173 13.94 -52.10 8.52
CA ASN A 173 13.03 -53.16 9.01
C ASN A 173 12.94 -54.39 8.07
N ASN A 174 13.52 -54.29 6.87
CA ASN A 174 13.48 -55.37 5.85
C ASN A 174 14.85 -56.07 5.66
N GLN A 175 15.83 -55.81 6.50
CA GLN A 175 17.09 -56.53 6.60
C GLN A 175 17.09 -57.51 7.80
#